data_db7dd88f3b99298f39c11d9118391a96
#
_entry.id   db7dd88f3b99298f39c11d9118391a96
#
_cell.length_a   1.000
_cell.length_b   1.000
_cell.length_c   1.000
_cell.angle_alpha   90.00
_cell.angle_beta   90.00
_cell.angle_gamma   90.00
#
_symmetry.space_group_name_H-M   'P 1'
#
loop_
_entity.id
_entity.type
_entity.pdbx_description
1 polymer ?
#
loop_
_entity_poly.entity_id
_entity_poly.type
_entity_poly.pdbx_seq_one_letter_code
_entity_poly.pdbx_strand_id
1 'polypeptide(L)'
;MAVEPDERQFAEIAAAAGGDGDTPVVMLNLNRYRDRKAYMRYGMVAAAVLERVGGRILWHADARLTVIGDDADRYDEVIAVWYPSLAAFSALATDPEILEARAHRLDGLERAALICCEPGYQGGVLSSELQR
;
A
#
# COMPACT_ATOMS: atom_id res chain seq x y z
N MET A 1 -12.25 -7.93 10.54
CA MET A 1 -10.83 -7.77 10.18
C MET A 1 -10.58 -6.44 9.52
N ALA A 2 -9.40 -5.87 9.75
CA ALA A 2 -9.07 -4.56 9.20
C ALA A 2 -8.87 -4.61 7.69
N VAL A 3 -9.48 -3.67 6.98
CA VAL A 3 -9.28 -3.42 5.55
C VAL A 3 -9.05 -1.93 5.28
N GLU A 4 -9.22 -1.09 6.29
CA GLU A 4 -9.04 0.37 6.20
C GLU A 4 -8.34 0.89 7.45
N PRO A 5 -7.71 2.09 7.38
CA PRO A 5 -7.16 2.73 8.56
C PRO A 5 -8.26 3.07 9.57
N ASP A 6 -7.93 3.04 10.86
CA ASP A 6 -8.76 3.61 11.92
C ASP A 6 -8.47 5.11 12.09
N GLU A 7 -9.18 5.78 12.99
CA GLU A 7 -9.01 7.23 13.22
C GLU A 7 -7.60 7.61 13.62
N ARG A 8 -6.96 6.80 14.47
CA ARG A 8 -5.59 7.04 14.92
C ARG A 8 -4.61 6.92 13.76
N GLN A 9 -4.79 5.91 12.91
CA GLN A 9 -3.93 5.69 11.75
C GLN A 9 -4.09 6.81 10.72
N PHE A 10 -5.31 7.29 10.47
CA PHE A 10 -5.53 8.45 9.62
C PHE A 10 -4.81 9.69 10.15
N ALA A 11 -4.85 9.92 11.45
CA ALA A 11 -4.17 11.05 12.07
C ALA A 11 -2.64 10.92 11.96
N GLU A 12 -2.10 9.71 12.14
CA GLU A 12 -0.67 9.44 11.98
C GLU A 12 -0.20 9.72 10.55
N ILE A 13 -0.97 9.28 9.56
CA ILE A 13 -0.63 9.51 8.14
C ILE A 13 -0.66 11.01 7.83
N ALA A 14 -1.69 11.71 8.28
CA ALA A 14 -1.83 13.15 8.04
C ALA A 14 -0.67 13.93 8.67
N ALA A 15 -0.31 13.59 9.90
CA ALA A 15 0.82 14.23 10.59
C ALA A 15 2.16 13.96 9.90
N ALA A 16 2.39 12.72 9.50
CA ALA A 16 3.62 12.32 8.81
C ALA A 16 3.72 12.98 7.43
N ALA A 17 2.63 13.06 6.68
CA ALA A 17 2.61 13.71 5.37
C ALA A 17 2.91 15.20 5.45
N GLY A 18 2.49 15.85 6.55
CA GLY A 18 2.79 17.27 6.79
C GLY A 18 4.23 17.53 7.23
N GLY A 19 4.88 16.52 7.86
CA GLY A 19 6.23 16.68 8.41
C GLY A 19 7.35 16.28 7.46
N ASP A 20 7.25 15.10 6.81
CA ASP A 20 8.29 14.50 5.96
C ASP A 20 7.84 14.42 4.50
N GLY A 21 7.22 15.49 3.99
CA GLY A 21 6.53 15.51 2.72
C GLY A 21 7.33 15.08 1.49
N ASP A 22 8.65 15.27 1.50
CA ASP A 22 9.49 15.08 0.31
C ASP A 22 10.33 13.80 0.31
N THR A 23 10.21 12.97 1.35
CA THR A 23 10.98 11.73 1.45
C THR A 23 10.22 10.58 0.78
N PRO A 24 10.86 9.84 -0.13
CA PRO A 24 10.23 8.66 -0.73
C PRO A 24 9.87 7.60 0.30
N VAL A 25 8.76 6.89 0.05
CA VAL A 25 8.30 5.79 0.88
C VAL A 25 7.92 4.60 0.01
N VAL A 26 7.95 3.41 0.60
CA VAL A 26 7.40 2.20 -0.02
C VAL A 26 6.25 1.72 0.85
N MET A 27 5.06 1.63 0.25
CA MET A 27 3.90 1.05 0.89
C MET A 27 3.86 -0.44 0.57
N LEU A 28 4.00 -1.26 1.61
CA LEU A 28 3.88 -2.71 1.47
C LEU A 28 2.42 -3.09 1.72
N ASN A 29 1.78 -3.63 0.70
CA ASN A 29 0.38 -4.05 0.73
C ASN A 29 0.31 -5.57 0.85
N LEU A 30 -0.38 -6.06 1.88
CA LEU A 30 -0.67 -7.47 2.05
C LEU A 30 -2.19 -7.62 2.03
N ASN A 31 -2.70 -8.39 1.08
CA ASN A 31 -4.14 -8.49 0.86
C ASN A 31 -4.61 -9.94 0.90
N ARG A 32 -5.72 -10.17 1.61
CA ARG A 32 -6.48 -11.41 1.57
C ARG A 32 -7.79 -11.13 0.86
N TYR A 33 -8.05 -11.83 -0.23
CA TYR A 33 -9.26 -11.63 -1.02
C TYR A 33 -10.49 -12.26 -0.38
N ARG A 34 -11.60 -11.54 -0.51
CA ARG A 34 -12.94 -12.11 -0.39
C ARG A 34 -13.49 -12.37 -1.79
N ASP A 35 -13.30 -11.40 -2.69
CA ASP A 35 -13.69 -11.45 -4.10
C ASP A 35 -12.58 -10.78 -4.92
N ARG A 36 -11.75 -11.60 -5.53
CA ARG A 36 -10.61 -11.11 -6.31
C ARG A 36 -11.03 -10.20 -7.46
N LYS A 37 -12.12 -10.51 -8.14
CA LYS A 37 -12.61 -9.71 -9.27
C LYS A 37 -13.01 -8.31 -8.84
N ALA A 38 -13.70 -8.19 -7.70
CA ALA A 38 -14.08 -6.90 -7.15
C ALA A 38 -12.82 -6.09 -6.81
N TYR A 39 -11.84 -6.73 -6.15
CA TYR A 39 -10.59 -6.05 -5.83
C TYR A 39 -9.84 -5.59 -7.09
N MET A 40 -9.86 -6.39 -8.16
CA MET A 40 -9.20 -6.01 -9.40
C MET A 40 -9.83 -4.79 -10.07
N ARG A 41 -11.14 -4.58 -9.92
CA ARG A 41 -11.79 -3.35 -10.38
C ARG A 41 -11.24 -2.13 -9.65
N TYR A 42 -11.07 -2.25 -8.34
CA TYR A 42 -10.41 -1.21 -7.55
C TYR A 42 -8.97 -1.00 -8.03
N GLY A 43 -8.23 -2.08 -8.23
CA GLY A 43 -6.84 -2.05 -8.66
C GLY A 43 -6.62 -1.31 -9.97
N MET A 44 -7.54 -1.43 -10.92
CA MET A 44 -7.46 -0.70 -12.20
C MET A 44 -7.57 0.81 -12.00
N VAL A 45 -8.48 1.25 -11.13
CA VAL A 45 -8.62 2.67 -10.79
C VAL A 45 -7.38 3.15 -10.03
N ALA A 46 -6.95 2.37 -9.05
CA ALA A 46 -5.79 2.70 -8.24
C ALA A 46 -4.51 2.85 -9.07
N ALA A 47 -4.30 1.98 -10.07
CA ALA A 47 -3.13 2.05 -10.94
C ALA A 47 -3.07 3.37 -11.73
N ALA A 48 -4.20 3.84 -12.24
CA ALA A 48 -4.27 5.09 -12.97
C ALA A 48 -3.99 6.30 -12.06
N VAL A 49 -4.57 6.31 -10.87
CA VAL A 49 -4.35 7.38 -9.89
C VAL A 49 -2.90 7.36 -9.38
N LEU A 50 -2.34 6.17 -9.15
CA LEU A 50 -0.95 6.00 -8.75
C LEU A 50 0.01 6.69 -9.72
N GLU A 51 -0.19 6.48 -11.00
CA GLU A 51 0.64 7.11 -12.03
C GLU A 51 0.53 8.65 -11.97
N ARG A 52 -0.68 9.18 -11.76
CA ARG A 52 -0.89 10.63 -11.68
C ARG A 52 -0.19 11.28 -10.50
N VAL A 53 -0.07 10.57 -9.38
CA VAL A 53 0.62 11.11 -8.19
C VAL A 53 2.13 10.85 -8.20
N GLY A 54 2.66 10.27 -9.27
CA GLY A 54 4.08 9.99 -9.42
C GLY A 54 4.56 8.71 -8.74
N GLY A 55 3.63 7.86 -8.35
CA GLY A 55 3.96 6.56 -7.75
C GLY A 55 4.17 5.48 -8.79
N ARG A 56 4.66 4.33 -8.34
CA ARG A 56 4.85 3.16 -9.20
C ARG A 56 4.87 1.87 -8.39
N ILE A 57 4.44 0.79 -9.01
CA ILE A 57 4.57 -0.54 -8.44
C ILE A 57 6.00 -1.01 -8.65
N LEU A 58 6.71 -1.32 -7.56
CA LEU A 58 8.05 -1.88 -7.64
C LEU A 58 8.01 -3.35 -8.01
N TRP A 59 7.10 -4.09 -7.38
CA TRP A 59 6.86 -5.50 -7.69
C TRP A 59 5.54 -5.95 -7.08
N HIS A 60 5.01 -7.03 -7.63
CA HIS A 60 3.82 -7.74 -7.17
C HIS A 60 4.16 -9.21 -7.08
N ALA A 61 3.67 -9.90 -6.06
CA ALA A 61 3.81 -11.34 -5.92
C ALA A 61 2.53 -11.95 -5.37
N ASP A 62 2.20 -13.13 -5.88
CA ASP A 62 1.15 -13.96 -5.27
C ASP A 62 1.75 -14.64 -4.05
N ALA A 63 1.10 -14.50 -2.90
CA ALA A 63 1.54 -15.15 -1.67
C ALA A 63 1.18 -16.64 -1.76
N ARG A 64 2.17 -17.48 -1.54
CA ARG A 64 2.03 -18.92 -1.74
C ARG A 64 1.88 -19.68 -0.43
N LEU A 65 2.62 -19.27 0.59
CA LEU A 65 2.74 -20.03 1.82
C LEU A 65 3.18 -19.11 2.94
N THR A 66 2.48 -19.15 4.06
CA THR A 66 2.94 -18.48 5.28
C THR A 66 3.94 -19.40 5.99
N VAL A 67 5.21 -19.02 5.95
CA VAL A 67 6.29 -19.81 6.55
C VAL A 67 6.30 -19.65 8.07
N ILE A 68 6.07 -18.43 8.55
CA ILE A 68 5.95 -18.10 9.97
C ILE A 68 4.74 -17.19 10.14
N GLY A 69 3.81 -17.57 10.97
CA GLY A 69 2.61 -16.79 11.28
C GLY A 69 1.40 -17.66 11.59
N ASP A 70 0.33 -17.00 11.97
CA ASP A 70 -0.96 -17.63 12.26
C ASP A 70 -1.87 -17.57 11.03
N ASP A 71 -3.10 -18.07 11.17
CA ASP A 71 -4.13 -17.93 10.12
C ASP A 71 -4.39 -16.45 9.79
N ALA A 72 -4.31 -15.56 10.77
CA ALA A 72 -4.46 -14.12 10.55
C ALA A 72 -3.38 -13.53 9.64
N ASP A 73 -2.23 -14.19 9.53
CA ASP A 73 -1.10 -13.74 8.71
C ASP A 73 -1.11 -14.37 7.31
N ARG A 74 -2.16 -15.09 6.96
CA ARG A 74 -2.33 -15.66 5.63
C ARG A 74 -2.86 -14.61 4.68
N TYR A 75 -2.11 -14.32 3.63
CA TYR A 75 -2.48 -13.36 2.59
C TYR A 75 -2.43 -14.03 1.23
N ASP A 76 -3.06 -13.41 0.24
CA ASP A 76 -3.12 -13.91 -1.14
C ASP A 76 -2.15 -13.16 -2.05
N GLU A 77 -1.85 -11.90 -1.74
CA GLU A 77 -0.90 -11.12 -2.53
C GLU A 77 -0.09 -10.17 -1.67
N VAL A 78 1.08 -9.81 -2.17
CA VAL A 78 1.96 -8.80 -1.59
C VAL A 78 2.38 -7.85 -2.70
N ILE A 79 2.22 -6.55 -2.50
CA ILE A 79 2.58 -5.52 -3.49
C ILE A 79 3.44 -4.47 -2.81
N ALA A 80 4.59 -4.16 -3.39
CA ALA A 80 5.42 -3.04 -2.95
C ALA A 80 5.20 -1.87 -3.89
N VAL A 81 4.70 -0.75 -3.36
CA VAL A 81 4.35 0.45 -4.12
C VAL A 81 5.18 1.62 -3.64
N TRP A 82 5.93 2.20 -4.56
CA TRP A 82 6.77 3.36 -4.28
C TRP A 82 6.00 4.66 -4.52
N TYR A 83 6.18 5.61 -3.59
CA TYR A 83 5.67 6.98 -3.72
C TYR A 83 6.82 7.95 -3.52
N PRO A 84 6.83 9.10 -4.24
CA PRO A 84 7.88 10.09 -4.04
C PRO A 84 7.81 10.76 -2.65
N SER A 85 6.66 10.66 -1.98
CA SER A 85 6.45 11.24 -0.65
C SER A 85 5.19 10.65 -0.02
N LEU A 86 5.04 10.81 1.29
CA LEU A 86 3.78 10.51 1.97
C LEU A 86 2.65 11.43 1.50
N ALA A 87 2.96 12.67 1.11
CA ALA A 87 1.98 13.59 0.54
C ALA A 87 1.37 13.03 -0.75
N ALA A 88 2.18 12.40 -1.60
CA ALA A 88 1.70 11.74 -2.82
C ALA A 88 0.79 10.56 -2.50
N PHE A 89 1.13 9.76 -1.48
CA PHE A 89 0.26 8.68 -1.00
C PHE A 89 -1.07 9.24 -0.50
N SER A 90 -1.06 10.30 0.32
CA SER A 90 -2.27 10.96 0.80
C SER A 90 -3.12 11.49 -0.36
N ALA A 91 -2.49 12.04 -1.40
CA ALA A 91 -3.20 12.53 -2.58
C ALA A 91 -3.92 11.39 -3.30
N LEU A 92 -3.29 10.20 -3.39
CA LEU A 92 -3.97 9.01 -3.93
C LEU A 92 -5.14 8.61 -3.02
N ALA A 93 -4.89 8.48 -1.72
CA ALA A 93 -5.89 7.98 -0.77
C ALA A 93 -7.14 8.86 -0.68
N THR A 94 -7.01 10.14 -0.98
CA THR A 94 -8.12 11.11 -0.96
C THR A 94 -8.62 11.51 -2.34
N ASP A 95 -8.07 10.92 -3.40
CA ASP A 95 -8.52 11.20 -4.76
C ASP A 95 -9.98 10.81 -4.95
N PRO A 96 -10.81 11.64 -5.60
CA PRO A 96 -12.23 11.34 -5.79
C PRO A 96 -12.49 10.00 -6.49
N GLU A 97 -11.67 9.61 -7.46
CA GLU A 97 -11.83 8.33 -8.15
C GLU A 97 -11.54 7.14 -7.21
N ILE A 98 -10.56 7.28 -6.32
CA ILE A 98 -10.27 6.26 -5.30
C ILE A 98 -11.42 6.14 -4.32
N LEU A 99 -11.96 7.27 -3.87
CA LEU A 99 -13.11 7.27 -2.95
C LEU A 99 -14.34 6.64 -3.60
N GLU A 100 -14.57 6.91 -4.88
CA GLU A 100 -15.65 6.28 -5.63
C GLU A 100 -15.46 4.77 -5.79
N ALA A 101 -14.23 4.33 -6.02
CA ALA A 101 -13.90 2.91 -6.18
C ALA A 101 -13.82 2.13 -4.85
N ARG A 102 -13.92 2.81 -3.72
CA ARG A 102 -13.76 2.22 -2.39
C ARG A 102 -14.64 1.00 -2.16
N ALA A 103 -15.88 1.01 -2.65
CA ALA A 103 -16.80 -0.10 -2.51
C ALA A 103 -16.24 -1.40 -3.11
N HIS A 104 -15.55 -1.32 -4.25
CA HIS A 104 -14.90 -2.48 -4.89
C HIS A 104 -13.80 -3.05 -4.00
N ARG A 105 -13.05 -2.17 -3.33
CA ARG A 105 -12.01 -2.60 -2.40
C ARG A 105 -12.59 -3.30 -1.19
N LEU A 106 -13.65 -2.75 -0.59
CA LEU A 106 -14.32 -3.34 0.56
C LEU A 106 -14.97 -4.69 0.21
N ASP A 107 -15.59 -4.78 -0.97
CA ASP A 107 -16.17 -6.05 -1.44
C ASP A 107 -15.11 -7.09 -1.74
N GLY A 108 -13.95 -6.65 -2.17
CA GLY A 108 -12.88 -7.52 -2.64
C GLY A 108 -11.96 -8.06 -1.55
N LEU A 109 -11.83 -7.37 -0.43
CA LEU A 109 -10.88 -7.74 0.62
C LEU A 109 -11.55 -8.25 1.88
N GLU A 110 -11.05 -9.36 2.38
CA GLU A 110 -11.38 -9.90 3.69
C GLU A 110 -10.49 -9.27 4.76
N ARG A 111 -9.21 -9.07 4.43
CA ARG A 111 -8.21 -8.53 5.34
C ARG A 111 -7.15 -7.79 4.54
N ALA A 112 -6.63 -6.71 5.08
CA ALA A 112 -5.52 -6.00 4.49
C ALA A 112 -4.56 -5.52 5.58
N ALA A 113 -3.28 -5.51 5.25
CA ALA A 113 -2.26 -4.77 6.00
C ALA A 113 -1.56 -3.84 5.02
N LEU A 114 -1.35 -2.61 5.43
CA LEU A 114 -0.63 -1.60 4.66
C LEU A 114 0.42 -0.99 5.57
N ILE A 115 1.69 -1.19 5.21
CA ILE A 115 2.82 -0.79 6.04
C ILE A 115 3.67 0.21 5.26
N CYS A 116 3.86 1.39 5.84
CA CYS A 116 4.74 2.40 5.27
C CYS A 116 6.18 2.08 5.66
N CYS A 117 7.03 1.90 4.65
CA CYS A 117 8.43 1.55 4.81
C CYS A 117 9.32 2.63 4.24
N GLU A 118 10.50 2.81 4.85
CA GLU A 118 11.56 3.61 4.26
C GLU A 118 12.39 2.71 3.34
N PRO A 119 12.72 3.17 2.11
CA PRO A 119 13.58 2.37 1.24
C PRO A 119 14.95 2.15 1.87
N GLY A 120 15.34 0.89 2.00
CA GLY A 120 16.64 0.52 2.55
C GLY A 120 17.49 -0.20 1.52
N TYR A 121 17.22 -1.49 1.32
CA TYR A 121 17.92 -2.31 0.33
C TYR A 121 17.09 -2.38 -0.95
N GLN A 122 17.70 -2.03 -2.08
CA GLN A 122 17.01 -2.04 -3.38
C GLN A 122 17.92 -2.63 -4.45
N GLY A 123 17.40 -3.65 -5.16
CA GLY A 123 18.09 -4.19 -6.34
C GLY A 123 19.50 -4.70 -6.10
N GLY A 124 19.79 -5.25 -4.93
CA GLY A 124 21.12 -5.72 -4.58
C GLY A 124 22.04 -4.63 -4.01
N VAL A 125 21.51 -3.40 -3.85
CA VAL A 125 22.29 -2.27 -3.32
C VAL A 125 21.63 -1.76 -2.04
N LEU A 126 22.39 -1.66 -0.96
CA LEU A 126 21.94 -1.07 0.28
C LEU A 126 21.79 0.44 0.13
N SER A 127 20.90 1.05 0.90
CA SER A 127 20.83 2.51 0.95
C SER A 127 22.16 3.08 1.47
N SER A 128 22.43 4.35 1.15
CA SER A 128 23.68 5.00 1.57
C SER A 128 23.89 4.97 3.08
N GLU A 129 22.81 5.00 3.85
CA GLU A 129 22.87 4.94 5.32
C GLU A 129 23.34 3.58 5.82
N LEU A 130 22.89 2.50 5.18
CA LEU A 130 23.27 1.14 5.55
C LEU A 130 24.67 0.77 5.09
N GLN A 131 25.23 1.48 4.13
CA GLN A 131 26.57 1.23 3.60
C GLN A 131 27.67 1.92 4.40
N ARG A 132 27.33 2.73 5.35
CA ARG A 132 28.28 3.48 6.21
C ARG A 132 28.84 2.62 7.32
#